data_5e8241ac12a87fb4109bdd7b02074307
#
_entry.id   5e8241ac12a87fb4109bdd7b02074307
#
_cell.length_a   1.000
_cell.length_b   1.000
_cell.length_c   1.000
_cell.angle_alpha   90.00
_cell.angle_beta   90.00
_cell.angle_gamma   90.00
#
_symmetry.space_group_name_H-M   'P 1'
#
loop_
_entity.id
_entity.type
_entity.pdbx_description
1 polymer ?
#
loop_
_entity_poly.entity_id
_entity_poly.type
_entity_poly.pdbx_seq_one_letter_code
_entity_poly.pdbx_strand_id
1 'polypeptide(L)'
;MPPLIGQTFGVSSVNDVCIVEFDFVASGNCISFNYVFGSDEYLEWVNSSYNDIFAFFLSGPGIIGPYGSPVGFPGGAINIAQVPNSNPQLPITVSSVNDITNSEYYIDNINNNGVCIDGFTTIFTASSDVQPGETYHIKLAIADGSDQALESFVALEKGSFISN
;
A
#
# COMPACT_ATOMS: atom_id res chain seq x y z
N MET A 1 6.33 4.47 11.81
CA MET A 1 5.51 3.25 11.56
C MET A 1 5.71 2.25 12.69
N PRO A 2 4.73 1.36 13.00
CA PRO A 2 4.93 0.32 14.01
C PRO A 2 6.05 -0.68 13.62
N PRO A 3 6.77 -1.29 14.58
CA PRO A 3 7.84 -2.25 14.32
C PRO A 3 7.43 -3.46 13.47
N LEU A 4 6.16 -3.86 13.51
CA LEU A 4 5.59 -4.94 12.71
C LEU A 4 5.68 -4.73 11.20
N ILE A 5 5.73 -3.49 10.73
CA ILE A 5 5.85 -3.20 9.29
C ILE A 5 7.18 -3.66 8.75
N GLY A 6 8.28 -3.35 9.43
CA GLY A 6 9.61 -3.83 9.02
C GLY A 6 9.67 -5.36 8.89
N GLN A 7 9.06 -6.10 9.82
CA GLN A 7 9.01 -7.56 9.76
C GLN A 7 8.13 -8.08 8.61
N THR A 8 6.98 -7.46 8.38
CA THR A 8 6.05 -7.88 7.33
C THR A 8 6.58 -7.62 5.93
N PHE A 9 7.32 -6.52 5.75
CA PHE A 9 7.85 -6.09 4.45
C PHE A 9 9.32 -6.46 4.24
N GLY A 10 9.97 -7.11 5.22
CA GLY A 10 11.34 -7.58 5.09
C GLY A 10 12.42 -6.49 5.16
N VAL A 11 12.09 -5.30 5.69
CA VAL A 11 13.02 -4.17 5.79
C VAL A 11 13.57 -4.00 7.20
N SER A 12 14.82 -3.55 7.31
CA SER A 12 15.52 -3.39 8.59
C SER A 12 15.19 -2.07 9.31
N SER A 13 14.85 -1.04 8.56
CA SER A 13 14.40 0.27 9.04
C SER A 13 13.34 0.84 8.09
N VAL A 14 12.69 1.90 8.52
CA VAL A 14 11.71 2.64 7.73
C VAL A 14 12.08 4.11 7.83
N ASN A 15 12.34 4.74 6.68
CA ASN A 15 12.83 6.11 6.57
C ASN A 15 11.88 6.94 5.68
N ASP A 16 12.02 8.25 5.71
CA ASP A 16 11.34 9.23 4.86
C ASP A 16 9.84 8.98 4.65
N VAL A 17 9.15 8.73 5.77
CA VAL A 17 7.74 8.34 5.78
C VAL A 17 6.84 9.49 5.37
N CYS A 18 6.06 9.31 4.31
CA CYS A 18 4.95 10.19 3.94
C CYS A 18 3.62 9.56 4.32
N ILE A 19 2.75 10.32 4.99
CA ILE A 19 1.46 9.82 5.48
C ILE A 19 0.33 10.77 5.09
N VAL A 20 -0.77 10.19 4.61
CA VAL A 20 -2.08 10.83 4.48
C VAL A 20 -3.07 9.99 5.28
N GLU A 21 -3.78 10.62 6.23
CA GLU A 21 -4.77 9.90 7.04
C GLU A 21 -6.03 10.75 7.26
N PHE A 22 -7.17 10.10 7.33
CA PHE A 22 -8.47 10.76 7.56
C PHE A 22 -9.52 9.76 8.04
N ASP A 23 -10.56 10.31 8.68
CA ASP A 23 -11.77 9.56 9.03
C ASP A 23 -12.84 9.76 7.96
N PHE A 24 -13.66 8.73 7.72
CA PHE A 24 -14.83 8.81 6.84
C PHE A 24 -15.99 8.00 7.41
N VAL A 25 -17.21 8.38 7.03
CA VAL A 25 -18.41 7.61 7.33
C VAL A 25 -18.76 6.77 6.11
N ALA A 26 -18.86 5.45 6.31
CA ALA A 26 -19.22 4.53 5.23
C ALA A 26 -20.69 4.73 4.81
N SER A 27 -20.94 4.97 3.52
CA SER A 27 -22.31 5.10 2.98
C SER A 27 -22.90 3.76 2.52
N GLY A 28 -22.07 2.74 2.35
CA GLY A 28 -22.47 1.41 1.92
C GLY A 28 -21.68 0.30 2.60
N ASN A 29 -21.79 -0.92 2.07
CA ASN A 29 -21.19 -2.12 2.66
C ASN A 29 -19.72 -2.35 2.30
N CYS A 30 -19.20 -1.63 1.33
CA CYS A 30 -17.83 -1.77 0.84
C CYS A 30 -17.23 -0.39 0.58
N ILE A 31 -15.93 -0.26 0.84
CA ILE A 31 -15.12 0.84 0.32
C ILE A 31 -14.19 0.31 -0.75
N SER A 32 -13.91 1.14 -1.75
CA SER A 32 -12.86 0.86 -2.73
C SER A 32 -12.27 2.14 -3.30
N PHE A 33 -11.02 2.06 -3.77
CA PHE A 33 -10.35 3.10 -4.56
C PHE A 33 -9.21 2.51 -5.37
N ASN A 34 -8.87 3.18 -6.48
CA ASN A 34 -7.85 2.73 -7.41
C ASN A 34 -6.52 3.46 -7.17
N TYR A 35 -5.41 2.76 -7.37
CA TYR A 35 -4.07 3.29 -7.19
C TYR A 35 -3.04 2.57 -8.07
N VAL A 36 -1.88 3.22 -8.21
CA VAL A 36 -0.66 2.68 -8.84
C VAL A 36 0.50 2.91 -7.89
N PHE A 37 1.36 1.93 -7.73
CA PHE A 37 2.66 2.05 -7.06
C PHE A 37 3.76 2.10 -8.10
N GLY A 38 4.75 2.95 -7.93
CA GLY A 38 5.94 3.02 -8.77
C GLY A 38 7.20 3.29 -7.96
N SER A 39 8.35 2.81 -8.46
CA SER A 39 9.64 2.92 -7.78
C SER A 39 10.80 2.97 -8.78
N ASP A 40 11.83 3.75 -8.44
CA ASP A 40 13.14 3.73 -9.08
C ASP A 40 14.03 2.57 -8.62
N GLU A 41 13.56 1.73 -7.68
CA GLU A 41 14.25 0.53 -7.26
C GLU A 41 14.10 -0.65 -8.25
N TYR A 42 13.24 -0.52 -9.26
CA TYR A 42 13.09 -1.51 -10.33
C TYR A 42 14.23 -1.38 -11.35
N LEU A 43 14.90 -2.48 -11.78
CA LEU A 43 14.83 -3.88 -11.32
C LEU A 43 16.01 -4.23 -10.39
N GLU A 44 16.94 -3.28 -10.22
CA GLU A 44 18.27 -3.49 -9.62
C GLU A 44 18.18 -3.95 -8.15
N TRP A 45 17.15 -3.53 -7.45
CA TRP A 45 16.99 -3.77 -6.02
C TRP A 45 15.93 -4.81 -5.67
N VAL A 46 15.32 -5.43 -6.69
CA VAL A 46 14.36 -6.52 -6.50
C VAL A 46 14.98 -7.67 -5.70
N ASN A 47 14.27 -8.14 -4.67
CA ASN A 47 14.74 -9.16 -3.73
C ASN A 47 15.99 -8.77 -2.91
N SER A 48 16.31 -7.49 -2.81
CA SER A 48 17.33 -6.97 -1.91
C SER A 48 16.76 -6.63 -0.52
N SER A 49 17.62 -6.12 0.36
CA SER A 49 17.18 -5.56 1.66
C SER A 49 16.64 -4.12 1.53
N TYR A 50 16.81 -3.49 0.37
CA TYR A 50 16.24 -2.21 0.01
C TYR A 50 14.91 -2.51 -0.68
N ASN A 51 13.82 -2.08 -0.09
CA ASN A 51 12.50 -2.49 -0.54
C ASN A 51 11.48 -1.44 -0.09
N ASP A 52 11.25 -0.46 -0.93
CA ASP A 52 10.29 0.58 -0.65
C ASP A 52 8.91 0.00 -0.42
N ILE A 53 8.26 0.52 0.57
CA ILE A 53 7.03 -0.05 1.10
C ILE A 53 5.93 0.98 1.16
N PHE A 54 4.72 0.54 0.85
CA PHE A 54 3.54 1.30 1.19
C PHE A 54 2.45 0.41 1.78
N ALA A 55 1.50 1.02 2.45
CA ALA A 55 0.35 0.34 3.01
C ALA A 55 -0.84 1.29 3.12
N PHE A 56 -2.03 0.73 2.99
CA PHE A 56 -3.28 1.40 3.27
C PHE A 56 -3.93 0.74 4.48
N PHE A 57 -3.69 1.32 5.65
CA PHE A 57 -4.20 0.79 6.91
C PHE A 57 -5.63 1.26 7.13
N LEU A 58 -6.56 0.31 7.21
CA LEU A 58 -7.96 0.55 7.54
C LEU A 58 -8.25 0.05 8.96
N SER A 59 -8.91 0.88 9.78
CA SER A 59 -9.41 0.52 11.09
C SER A 59 -10.83 1.05 11.32
N GLY A 60 -11.61 0.34 12.12
CA GLY A 60 -13.01 0.71 12.40
C GLY A 60 -13.85 -0.46 12.90
N PRO A 61 -15.15 -0.27 13.05
CA PRO A 61 -16.07 -1.33 13.47
C PRO A 61 -16.00 -2.58 12.57
N GLY A 62 -15.83 -3.75 13.19
CA GLY A 62 -15.69 -5.02 12.48
C GLY A 62 -14.29 -5.31 11.94
N ILE A 63 -13.36 -4.34 11.96
CA ILE A 63 -11.96 -4.55 11.57
C ILE A 63 -11.16 -5.03 12.79
N ILE A 64 -10.48 -6.16 12.62
CA ILE A 64 -9.51 -6.68 13.59
C ILE A 64 -8.22 -7.00 12.82
N GLY A 65 -7.14 -6.33 13.15
CA GLY A 65 -5.89 -6.46 12.41
C GLY A 65 -4.64 -6.37 13.28
N PRO A 66 -3.49 -6.80 12.73
CA PRO A 66 -2.22 -6.86 13.46
C PRO A 66 -1.53 -5.50 13.60
N TYR A 67 -1.97 -4.49 12.85
CA TYR A 67 -1.31 -3.17 12.84
C TYR A 67 -1.92 -2.23 13.87
N GLY A 68 -1.14 -1.24 14.31
CA GLY A 68 -1.61 -0.21 15.21
C GLY A 68 -2.70 0.67 14.58
N SER A 69 -3.65 1.10 15.39
CA SER A 69 -4.74 2.00 15.01
C SER A 69 -4.78 3.22 15.93
N PRO A 70 -5.38 4.34 15.52
CA PRO A 70 -5.51 5.53 16.38
C PRO A 70 -6.47 5.29 17.54
N VAL A 71 -6.43 6.19 18.51
CA VAL A 71 -7.37 6.22 19.64
C VAL A 71 -8.80 6.33 19.08
N GLY A 72 -9.70 5.48 19.57
CA GLY A 72 -11.08 5.40 19.07
C GLY A 72 -11.36 4.19 18.17
N PHE A 73 -10.32 3.51 17.68
CA PHE A 73 -10.43 2.32 16.81
C PHE A 73 -9.67 1.12 17.41
N PRO A 74 -10.19 0.47 18.48
CA PRO A 74 -9.42 -0.46 19.33
C PRO A 74 -9.12 -1.82 18.67
N GLY A 75 -9.72 -2.13 17.53
CA GLY A 75 -9.54 -3.42 16.83
C GLY A 75 -8.21 -3.58 16.09
N GLY A 76 -7.36 -2.56 16.08
CA GLY A 76 -6.19 -2.50 15.23
C GLY A 76 -6.54 -2.15 13.79
N ALA A 77 -5.59 -2.31 12.88
CA ALA A 77 -5.76 -2.03 11.45
C ALA A 77 -5.36 -3.22 10.58
N ILE A 78 -5.99 -3.33 9.42
CA ILE A 78 -5.58 -4.23 8.32
C ILE A 78 -4.91 -3.42 7.22
N ASN A 79 -3.99 -4.03 6.45
CA ASN A 79 -3.50 -3.44 5.21
C ASN A 79 -4.39 -3.91 4.06
N ILE A 80 -5.03 -2.96 3.36
CA ILE A 80 -5.89 -3.24 2.19
C ILE A 80 -5.17 -3.04 0.85
N ALA A 81 -3.89 -2.60 0.87
CA ALA A 81 -3.03 -2.56 -0.31
C ALA A 81 -2.30 -3.89 -0.45
N GLN A 82 -2.82 -4.78 -1.27
CA GLN A 82 -2.31 -6.15 -1.41
C GLN A 82 -2.28 -6.57 -2.88
N VAL A 83 -1.35 -7.49 -3.21
CA VAL A 83 -1.26 -8.09 -4.54
C VAL A 83 -2.53 -8.90 -4.81
N PRO A 84 -3.28 -8.62 -5.89
CA PRO A 84 -4.52 -9.32 -6.18
C PRO A 84 -4.32 -10.84 -6.28
N ASN A 85 -5.27 -11.60 -5.74
CA ASN A 85 -5.29 -13.07 -5.79
C ASN A 85 -4.08 -13.78 -5.15
N SER A 86 -3.21 -13.07 -4.42
CA SER A 86 -2.10 -13.70 -3.71
C SER A 86 -2.60 -14.53 -2.51
N ASN A 87 -1.99 -15.71 -2.29
CA ASN A 87 -2.27 -16.57 -1.16
C ASN A 87 -0.96 -17.21 -0.64
N PRO A 88 -0.44 -16.84 0.55
CA PRO A 88 -1.00 -15.84 1.45
C PRO A 88 -1.04 -14.45 0.82
N GLN A 89 -1.86 -13.54 1.37
CA GLN A 89 -1.92 -12.16 0.90
C GLN A 89 -0.59 -11.46 1.07
N LEU A 90 -0.07 -10.90 -0.02
CA LEU A 90 1.23 -10.24 -0.08
C LEU A 90 1.04 -8.71 -0.11
N PRO A 91 1.81 -7.95 0.68
CA PRO A 91 1.88 -6.50 0.52
C PRO A 91 2.50 -6.17 -0.85
N ILE A 92 2.24 -4.96 -1.34
CA ILE A 92 2.84 -4.49 -2.58
C ILE A 92 4.18 -3.84 -2.27
N THR A 93 5.22 -4.34 -2.92
CA THR A 93 6.61 -3.87 -2.86
C THR A 93 7.29 -4.20 -4.18
N VAL A 94 8.47 -3.65 -4.45
CA VAL A 94 9.26 -4.01 -5.65
C VAL A 94 9.60 -5.51 -5.68
N SER A 95 9.73 -6.15 -4.53
CA SER A 95 10.03 -7.59 -4.46
C SER A 95 8.79 -8.48 -4.64
N SER A 96 7.59 -7.97 -4.42
CA SER A 96 6.35 -8.75 -4.59
C SER A 96 5.69 -8.58 -5.96
N VAL A 97 5.99 -7.48 -6.67
CA VAL A 97 5.51 -7.22 -8.05
C VAL A 97 6.69 -6.73 -8.87
N ASN A 98 7.15 -7.52 -9.84
CA ASN A 98 8.29 -7.19 -10.71
C ASN A 98 8.22 -8.04 -11.99
N ASP A 99 9.26 -8.03 -12.82
CA ASP A 99 9.33 -8.75 -14.09
C ASP A 99 9.28 -10.28 -13.96
N ILE A 100 9.51 -10.83 -12.76
CA ILE A 100 9.51 -12.28 -12.48
C ILE A 100 8.33 -12.68 -11.58
N THR A 101 8.08 -11.89 -10.53
CA THR A 101 7.07 -12.19 -9.50
C THR A 101 5.83 -11.36 -9.74
N ASN A 102 4.65 -12.02 -9.89
CA ASN A 102 3.39 -11.36 -10.22
C ASN A 102 3.54 -10.40 -11.42
N SER A 103 4.28 -10.84 -12.44
CA SER A 103 4.71 -10.02 -13.57
C SER A 103 3.57 -9.49 -14.43
N GLU A 104 2.39 -10.09 -14.35
CA GLU A 104 1.17 -9.60 -14.99
C GLU A 104 0.71 -8.24 -14.46
N TYR A 105 1.20 -7.84 -13.29
CA TYR A 105 0.91 -6.56 -12.66
C TYR A 105 2.04 -5.54 -12.80
N TYR A 106 3.19 -5.92 -13.37
CA TYR A 106 4.35 -5.05 -13.53
C TYR A 106 4.38 -4.38 -14.91
N ILE A 107 4.75 -3.11 -14.94
CA ILE A 107 4.99 -2.33 -16.16
C ILE A 107 6.40 -1.76 -16.10
N ASP A 108 7.25 -2.22 -17.02
CA ASP A 108 8.61 -1.71 -17.22
C ASP A 108 8.57 -0.29 -17.79
N ASN A 109 9.31 0.62 -17.18
CA ASN A 109 9.42 2.02 -17.59
C ASN A 109 10.88 2.53 -17.61
N ILE A 110 11.85 1.64 -17.65
CA ILE A 110 13.29 1.99 -17.65
C ILE A 110 13.68 3.01 -18.74
N ASN A 111 12.86 3.16 -19.77
CA ASN A 111 13.03 4.17 -20.81
C ASN A 111 12.31 5.50 -20.50
N ASN A 112 11.81 5.69 -19.29
CA ASN A 112 11.16 6.92 -18.81
C ASN A 112 10.03 7.44 -19.72
N ASN A 113 9.09 6.55 -20.09
CA ASN A 113 7.97 6.90 -20.95
C ASN A 113 6.89 7.69 -20.16
N GLY A 114 7.12 8.98 -19.99
CA GLY A 114 6.15 9.93 -19.43
C GLY A 114 6.28 10.25 -17.94
N VAL A 115 6.87 9.35 -17.14
CA VAL A 115 7.22 9.59 -15.73
C VAL A 115 8.66 9.15 -15.49
N CYS A 116 9.40 9.91 -14.67
CA CYS A 116 10.78 9.59 -14.31
C CYS A 116 10.76 8.57 -13.15
N ILE A 117 10.47 7.32 -13.47
CA ILE A 117 10.47 6.17 -12.55
C ILE A 117 10.70 4.90 -13.35
N ASP A 118 11.49 3.96 -12.86
CA ASP A 118 11.96 2.81 -13.65
C ASP A 118 10.90 1.72 -13.85
N GLY A 119 9.94 1.63 -12.96
CA GLY A 119 8.83 0.70 -13.12
C GLY A 119 7.63 1.02 -12.22
N PHE A 120 6.47 0.51 -12.60
CA PHE A 120 5.24 0.71 -11.83
C PHE A 120 4.26 -0.45 -12.00
N THR A 121 3.27 -0.51 -11.12
CA THR A 121 2.22 -1.53 -11.19
C THR A 121 1.14 -1.14 -12.21
N THR A 122 0.38 -2.12 -12.68
CA THR A 122 -0.94 -1.86 -13.25
C THR A 122 -1.84 -1.17 -12.22
N ILE A 123 -3.01 -0.70 -12.62
CA ILE A 123 -3.98 -0.14 -11.68
C ILE A 123 -4.48 -1.24 -10.76
N PHE A 124 -4.31 -1.04 -9.46
CA PHE A 124 -4.88 -1.89 -8.41
C PHE A 124 -6.09 -1.24 -7.76
N THR A 125 -6.98 -2.06 -7.23
CA THR A 125 -8.11 -1.62 -6.41
C THR A 125 -7.91 -2.08 -4.98
N ALA A 126 -7.75 -1.15 -4.05
CA ALA A 126 -7.87 -1.43 -2.63
C ALA A 126 -9.35 -1.50 -2.28
N SER A 127 -9.76 -2.50 -1.51
CA SER A 127 -11.15 -2.63 -1.08
C SER A 127 -11.28 -3.32 0.27
N SER A 128 -12.37 -3.05 0.97
CA SER A 128 -12.72 -3.73 2.23
C SER A 128 -14.21 -3.64 2.48
N ASP A 129 -14.74 -4.67 3.12
CA ASP A 129 -16.08 -4.63 3.69
C ASP A 129 -16.11 -3.66 4.86
N VAL A 130 -17.19 -2.90 4.96
CA VAL A 130 -17.47 -1.91 6.01
C VAL A 130 -18.95 -1.95 6.38
N GLN A 131 -19.31 -1.33 7.50
CA GLN A 131 -20.69 -1.23 7.97
C GLN A 131 -21.27 0.16 7.66
N PRO A 132 -22.41 0.26 6.95
CA PRO A 132 -23.00 1.55 6.60
C PRO A 132 -23.30 2.41 7.83
N GLY A 133 -23.01 3.68 7.75
CA GLY A 133 -23.23 4.65 8.83
C GLY A 133 -22.14 4.69 9.90
N GLU A 134 -21.21 3.75 9.89
CA GLU A 134 -20.10 3.70 10.85
C GLU A 134 -18.90 4.51 10.38
N THR A 135 -18.11 4.98 11.35
CA THR A 135 -16.89 5.76 11.09
C THR A 135 -15.68 4.85 11.03
N TYR A 136 -14.88 5.03 10.00
CA TYR A 136 -13.61 4.34 9.77
C TYR A 136 -12.45 5.33 9.67
N HIS A 137 -11.27 4.88 10.05
CA HIS A 137 -10.02 5.59 9.85
C HIS A 137 -9.19 4.88 8.77
N ILE A 138 -8.71 5.64 7.80
CA ILE A 138 -7.76 5.16 6.80
C ILE A 138 -6.45 5.95 6.90
N LYS A 139 -5.33 5.22 6.85
CA LYS A 139 -3.98 5.78 6.82
C LYS A 139 -3.23 5.21 5.63
N LEU A 140 -2.90 6.07 4.67
CA LEU A 140 -2.05 5.77 3.55
C LEU A 140 -0.62 6.17 3.92
N ALA A 141 0.32 5.25 3.86
CA ALA A 141 1.71 5.50 4.24
C ALA A 141 2.65 4.88 3.21
N ILE A 142 3.61 5.65 2.73
CA ILE A 142 4.73 5.21 1.90
C ILE A 142 6.04 5.56 2.61
N ALA A 143 7.06 4.75 2.45
CA ALA A 143 8.35 4.95 3.10
C ALA A 143 9.45 4.16 2.41
N ASP A 144 10.68 4.69 2.49
CA ASP A 144 11.88 4.00 2.04
C ASP A 144 12.24 2.88 3.01
N GLY A 145 12.51 1.71 2.45
CA GLY A 145 12.88 0.51 3.18
C GLY A 145 14.39 0.34 3.26
N SER A 146 14.94 0.45 4.46
CA SER A 146 16.37 0.21 4.81
C SER A 146 17.35 1.31 4.41
N ASP A 147 17.04 2.22 3.51
CA ASP A 147 17.88 3.38 3.15
C ASP A 147 17.06 4.67 3.00
N GLN A 148 17.56 5.63 2.22
CA GLN A 148 16.96 6.95 1.94
C GLN A 148 17.33 7.39 0.52
N ALA A 149 17.46 6.45 -0.40
CA ALA A 149 17.87 6.70 -1.76
C ALA A 149 16.82 6.11 -2.73
N LEU A 150 16.69 6.75 -3.87
CA LEU A 150 15.71 6.44 -4.90
C LEU A 150 14.27 6.85 -4.52
N GLU A 151 13.47 7.10 -5.52
CA GLU A 151 12.14 7.66 -5.35
C GLU A 151 11.07 6.58 -5.52
N SER A 152 10.08 6.59 -4.65
CA SER A 152 8.87 5.80 -4.82
C SER A 152 7.62 6.65 -4.68
N PHE A 153 6.55 6.28 -5.38
CA PHE A 153 5.28 6.99 -5.29
C PHE A 153 4.07 6.07 -5.24
N VAL A 154 2.98 6.59 -4.69
CA VAL A 154 1.64 6.03 -4.86
C VAL A 154 0.75 7.08 -5.49
N ALA A 155 0.21 6.80 -6.67
CA ALA A 155 -0.77 7.64 -7.34
C ALA A 155 -2.17 7.11 -7.07
N LEU A 156 -3.06 8.00 -6.60
CA LEU A 156 -4.47 7.68 -6.36
C LEU A 156 -5.32 8.19 -7.53
N GLU A 157 -6.21 7.37 -8.05
CA GLU A 157 -7.13 7.80 -9.10
C GLU A 157 -8.18 8.77 -8.54
N LYS A 158 -8.24 9.95 -9.13
CA LYS A 158 -9.21 10.98 -8.72
C LYS A 158 -10.65 10.49 -8.83
N GLY A 159 -11.39 10.58 -7.73
CA GLY A 159 -12.82 10.22 -7.68
C GLY A 159 -13.08 8.71 -7.61
N SER A 160 -12.05 7.87 -7.47
CA SER A 160 -12.22 6.43 -7.32
C SER A 160 -12.55 6.00 -5.89
N PHE A 161 -12.33 6.87 -4.88
CA PHE A 161 -12.72 6.56 -3.50
C PHE A 161 -14.24 6.59 -3.38
N ILE A 162 -14.83 5.42 -3.25
CA ILE A 162 -16.27 5.22 -3.16
C ILE A 162 -16.62 4.31 -1.97
N SER A 163 -17.83 4.52 -1.44
CA SER A 163 -18.45 3.63 -0.46
C SER A 163 -19.83 3.23 -0.99
N ASN A 164 -20.03 1.97 -1.33
CA ASN A 164 -21.23 1.38 -1.95
C ASN A 164 -21.89 0.36 -1.05
#